data_75649b4028c2227f9f49ed6f4f558137
#
_entry.id   75649b4028c2227f9f49ed6f4f558137
#
_cell.length_a   1.000
_cell.length_b   1.000
_cell.length_c   1.000
_cell.angle_alpha   90.00
_cell.angle_beta   90.00
_cell.angle_gamma   90.00
#
_symmetry.space_group_name_H-M   'P 1'
#
loop_
_entity.id
_entity.type
_entity.pdbx_description
1 polymer ?
#
loop_
_entity_poly.entity_id
_entity_poly.type
_entity_poly.pdbx_seq_one_letter_code
_entity_poly.pdbx_strand_id
1 'polypeptide(L)'
;MSRHVVDEKERAVEQGLEVNDCSIGEILRQRGVSRRDFLKFCSAVTAAMALPASFAPRVAQALDEVKRPTLVWLEMQSCSGDTEALLRSANPTVSELILDILSVDYHETIMAAAGHQAEKILDKTIADYKGKYICVIEGSISMKDGGVHGSTGGKSHLDRARQVCGGALVTIAVGTCASYGGIAAAVPNPTGAVGVKEAVPGATVINLPGCPVNADNLTATIVHYLVFGKIPALDGHGRPLFAYGKRIHDNCERRPHFDAGQYVEHWGDDGHRKGFCLYKMGCKGPATFHNCPTQRYNEKTSWPIGSGHPCAGCSEPGFWDTMGPMYKRLPNVPGFGIEATADKIGLGLVAGAGAAFAVHGALNALRKDKEPTDETKEG
;
A
#
# COMPACT_ATOMS: atom_id res chain seq x y z
N MET A 1 -18.34 -14.07 30.28
CA MET A 1 -17.30 -14.75 29.48
C MET A 1 -15.85 -14.34 29.81
N SER A 2 -15.57 -13.45 30.77
CA SER A 2 -14.19 -12.92 30.99
C SER A 2 -13.38 -13.59 32.14
N ARG A 3 -13.93 -14.42 32.96
CA ARG A 3 -13.19 -15.06 34.05
C ARG A 3 -12.45 -16.37 33.66
N HIS A 4 -12.92 -17.10 32.66
CA HIS A 4 -12.25 -18.34 32.22
C HIS A 4 -10.94 -18.11 31.44
N VAL A 5 -10.84 -17.00 30.70
CA VAL A 5 -9.64 -16.69 29.87
C VAL A 5 -8.44 -16.27 30.71
N VAL A 6 -8.67 -15.63 31.86
CA VAL A 6 -7.59 -15.22 32.78
C VAL A 6 -6.98 -16.44 33.50
N ASP A 7 -7.81 -17.39 33.89
CA ASP A 7 -7.39 -18.59 34.61
C ASP A 7 -6.52 -19.54 33.76
N GLU A 8 -6.73 -19.60 32.42
CA GLU A 8 -5.93 -20.45 31.55
C GLU A 8 -4.54 -19.82 31.22
N LYS A 9 -4.45 -18.51 31.17
CA LYS A 9 -3.16 -17.83 31.00
C LYS A 9 -2.29 -17.94 32.26
N GLU A 10 -2.89 -17.85 33.45
CA GLU A 10 -2.17 -18.04 34.72
C GLU A 10 -1.67 -19.47 34.82
N ARG A 11 -2.46 -20.49 34.45
CA ARG A 11 -2.02 -21.89 34.42
C ARG A 11 -0.94 -22.20 33.39
N ALA A 12 -0.96 -21.56 32.21
CA ALA A 12 0.07 -21.74 31.20
C ALA A 12 1.42 -21.12 31.62
N VAL A 13 1.38 -19.99 32.34
CA VAL A 13 2.57 -19.37 32.95
C VAL A 13 3.13 -20.21 34.09
N GLU A 14 2.27 -20.85 34.92
CA GLU A 14 2.71 -21.75 35.98
C GLU A 14 3.29 -23.07 35.47
N GLN A 15 2.92 -23.51 34.24
CA GLN A 15 3.45 -24.74 33.64
C GLN A 15 4.72 -24.55 32.82
N GLY A 16 5.29 -23.32 32.74
CA GLY A 16 6.55 -23.07 32.06
C GLY A 16 6.50 -23.28 30.53
N LEU A 17 5.30 -23.39 29.97
CA LEU A 17 5.09 -23.46 28.54
C LEU A 17 5.25 -22.03 28.00
N GLU A 18 6.40 -21.74 27.38
CA GLU A 18 6.58 -20.51 26.61
C GLU A 18 5.52 -20.50 25.50
N VAL A 19 4.57 -19.57 25.58
CA VAL A 19 3.46 -19.38 24.62
C VAL A 19 3.95 -19.24 23.17
N ASN A 20 5.23 -18.97 22.98
CA ASN A 20 5.88 -18.86 21.68
C ASN A 20 6.33 -20.20 21.05
N ASP A 21 6.15 -21.33 21.73
CA ASP A 21 6.55 -22.63 21.18
C ASP A 21 5.44 -23.34 20.38
N CYS A 22 4.19 -22.89 20.50
CA CYS A 22 3.06 -23.45 19.75
C CYS A 22 3.02 -22.91 18.32
N SER A 23 2.62 -23.76 17.35
CA SER A 23 2.33 -23.32 15.99
C SER A 23 1.05 -22.47 15.94
N ILE A 24 0.92 -21.64 14.88
CA ILE A 24 -0.30 -20.84 14.66
C ILE A 24 -1.53 -21.76 14.61
N GLY A 25 -1.45 -22.90 13.91
CA GLY A 25 -2.55 -23.86 13.81
C GLY A 25 -2.96 -24.47 15.16
N GLU A 26 -2.00 -24.73 16.06
CA GLU A 26 -2.31 -25.22 17.41
C GLU A 26 -3.05 -24.16 18.23
N ILE A 27 -2.60 -22.90 18.17
CA ILE A 27 -3.23 -21.79 18.88
C ILE A 27 -4.66 -21.57 18.38
N LEU A 28 -4.87 -21.55 17.08
CA LEU A 28 -6.20 -21.39 16.48
C LEU A 28 -7.15 -22.51 16.90
N ARG A 29 -6.67 -23.75 16.94
CA ARG A 29 -7.46 -24.90 17.43
C ARG A 29 -7.82 -24.75 18.90
N GLN A 30 -6.89 -24.38 19.75
CA GLN A 30 -7.14 -24.16 21.19
C GLN A 30 -8.16 -23.04 21.44
N ARG A 31 -8.21 -22.03 20.56
CA ARG A 31 -9.18 -20.93 20.63
C ARG A 31 -10.53 -21.25 20.00
N GLY A 32 -10.70 -22.44 19.44
CA GLY A 32 -11.97 -22.87 18.86
C GLY A 32 -12.27 -22.23 17.51
N VAL A 33 -11.26 -21.69 16.80
CA VAL A 33 -11.43 -21.21 15.43
C VAL A 33 -11.79 -22.39 14.55
N SER A 34 -12.90 -22.29 13.83
CA SER A 34 -13.35 -23.39 12.99
C SER A 34 -12.41 -23.56 11.78
N ARG A 35 -12.22 -24.81 11.35
CA ARG A 35 -11.44 -25.12 10.14
C ARG A 35 -11.94 -24.35 8.91
N ARG A 36 -13.24 -24.10 8.85
CA ARG A 36 -13.84 -23.33 7.76
C ARG A 36 -13.40 -21.85 7.79
N ASP A 37 -13.37 -21.24 8.97
CA ASP A 37 -12.98 -19.83 9.10
C ASP A 37 -11.48 -19.64 8.89
N PHE A 38 -10.67 -20.58 9.35
CA PHE A 38 -9.24 -20.62 9.02
C PHE A 38 -9.00 -20.71 7.51
N LEU A 39 -9.72 -21.58 6.80
CA LEU A 39 -9.58 -21.67 5.34
C LEU A 39 -10.10 -20.44 4.61
N LYS A 40 -11.14 -19.78 5.11
CA LYS A 40 -11.58 -18.46 4.57
C LYS A 40 -10.49 -17.41 4.71
N PHE A 41 -9.89 -17.33 5.89
CA PHE A 41 -8.75 -16.45 6.14
C PHE A 41 -7.59 -16.72 5.16
N CYS A 42 -7.15 -17.98 5.05
CA CYS A 42 -6.08 -18.35 4.11
C CYS A 42 -6.42 -17.99 2.66
N SER A 43 -7.69 -18.14 2.26
CA SER A 43 -8.16 -17.75 0.93
C SER A 43 -8.15 -16.24 0.72
N ALA A 44 -8.57 -15.46 1.73
CA ALA A 44 -8.55 -14.00 1.68
C ALA A 44 -7.12 -13.46 1.58
N VAL A 45 -6.19 -13.99 2.39
CA VAL A 45 -4.78 -13.61 2.34
C VAL A 45 -4.11 -14.04 1.03
N THR A 46 -4.45 -15.23 0.50
CA THR A 46 -3.98 -15.67 -0.82
C THR A 46 -4.40 -14.68 -1.92
N ALA A 47 -5.65 -14.23 -1.88
CA ALA A 47 -6.15 -13.21 -2.82
C ALA A 47 -5.47 -11.84 -2.61
N ALA A 48 -5.22 -11.43 -1.37
CA ALA A 48 -4.50 -10.19 -1.06
C ALA A 48 -3.06 -10.20 -1.60
N MET A 49 -2.40 -11.37 -1.57
CA MET A 49 -1.09 -11.58 -2.18
C MET A 49 -1.13 -11.66 -3.73
N ALA A 50 -2.30 -11.48 -4.34
CA ALA A 50 -2.53 -11.66 -5.78
C ALA A 50 -2.10 -13.04 -6.32
N LEU A 51 -2.16 -14.09 -5.49
CA LEU A 51 -1.86 -15.46 -5.87
C LEU A 51 -3.11 -16.18 -6.39
N PRO A 52 -2.96 -17.17 -7.28
CA PRO A 52 -4.05 -18.05 -7.69
C PRO A 52 -4.71 -18.74 -6.48
N ALA A 53 -6.03 -18.95 -6.52
CA ALA A 53 -6.78 -19.60 -5.44
C ALA A 53 -6.24 -21.00 -5.09
N SER A 54 -5.59 -21.70 -6.02
CA SER A 54 -4.93 -22.98 -5.80
C SER A 54 -3.78 -22.95 -4.79
N PHE A 55 -3.30 -21.76 -4.41
CA PHE A 55 -2.29 -21.60 -3.35
C PHE A 55 -2.89 -21.59 -1.94
N ALA A 56 -4.20 -21.37 -1.76
CA ALA A 56 -4.81 -21.31 -0.45
C ALA A 56 -4.55 -22.55 0.44
N PRO A 57 -4.58 -23.79 -0.07
CA PRO A 57 -4.21 -24.96 0.74
C PRO A 57 -2.74 -24.93 1.22
N ARG A 58 -1.81 -24.46 0.38
CA ARG A 58 -0.40 -24.31 0.76
C ARG A 58 -0.19 -23.24 1.80
N VAL A 59 -0.90 -22.12 1.70
CA VAL A 59 -0.91 -21.07 2.71
C VAL A 59 -1.44 -21.62 4.04
N ALA A 60 -2.53 -22.40 3.99
CA ALA A 60 -3.11 -23.02 5.18
C ALA A 60 -2.15 -24.01 5.85
N GLN A 61 -1.49 -24.87 5.07
CA GLN A 61 -0.51 -25.81 5.59
C GLN A 61 0.67 -25.09 6.26
N ALA A 62 1.24 -24.09 5.58
CA ALA A 62 2.37 -23.34 6.11
C ALA A 62 2.03 -22.62 7.41
N LEU A 63 0.85 -21.99 7.50
CA LEU A 63 0.38 -21.32 8.72
C LEU A 63 0.03 -22.30 9.84
N ASP A 64 -0.39 -23.52 9.52
CA ASP A 64 -0.65 -24.56 10.53
C ASP A 64 0.63 -25.04 11.23
N GLU A 65 1.77 -25.00 10.55
CA GLU A 65 3.07 -25.51 11.01
C GLU A 65 3.99 -24.44 11.60
N VAL A 66 3.85 -23.16 11.16
CA VAL A 66 4.77 -22.10 11.54
C VAL A 66 4.49 -21.58 12.96
N LYS A 67 5.55 -21.28 13.70
CA LYS A 67 5.47 -20.58 15.00
C LYS A 67 5.12 -19.12 14.79
N ARG A 68 4.44 -18.52 15.77
CA ARG A 68 4.13 -17.08 15.75
C ARG A 68 5.40 -16.25 15.72
N PRO A 69 5.57 -15.36 14.76
CA PRO A 69 6.73 -14.45 14.76
C PRO A 69 6.57 -13.41 15.86
N THR A 70 7.67 -13.13 16.55
CA THR A 70 7.78 -11.98 17.46
C THR A 70 7.77 -10.70 16.65
N LEU A 71 6.95 -9.74 17.06
CA LEU A 71 6.79 -8.44 16.41
C LEU A 71 7.05 -7.31 17.41
N VAL A 72 7.85 -6.34 16.97
CA VAL A 72 8.10 -5.08 17.66
C VAL A 72 7.58 -3.94 16.78
N TRP A 73 6.62 -3.18 17.29
CA TRP A 73 6.06 -2.01 16.59
C TRP A 73 6.49 -0.72 17.28
N LEU A 74 7.16 0.14 16.55
CA LEU A 74 7.63 1.43 17.03
C LEU A 74 6.89 2.57 16.33
N GLU A 75 6.47 3.56 17.11
CA GLU A 75 5.92 4.82 16.62
C GLU A 75 6.99 5.92 16.68
N MET A 76 7.28 6.53 15.55
CA MET A 76 8.25 7.61 15.42
C MET A 76 7.52 8.95 15.30
N GLN A 77 7.85 9.80 14.32
CA GLN A 77 7.03 10.99 14.03
C GLN A 77 5.72 10.54 13.34
N SER A 78 4.80 10.02 14.14
CA SER A 78 3.56 9.36 13.70
C SER A 78 2.33 10.13 14.12
N CYS A 79 1.22 9.91 13.42
CA CYS A 79 -0.13 10.30 13.83
C CYS A 79 -0.94 9.13 14.37
N SER A 80 -0.33 7.95 14.56
CA SER A 80 -0.96 6.67 14.92
C SER A 80 -2.04 6.20 13.92
N GLY A 81 -2.05 6.76 12.71
CA GLY A 81 -3.05 6.43 11.68
C GLY A 81 -2.88 5.03 11.11
N ASP A 82 -1.66 4.51 11.08
CA ASP A 82 -1.37 3.17 10.60
C ASP A 82 -1.74 2.12 11.67
N THR A 83 -1.51 2.42 12.94
CA THR A 83 -2.04 1.65 14.09
C THR A 83 -3.57 1.63 14.06
N GLU A 84 -4.24 2.77 13.85
CA GLU A 84 -5.69 2.84 13.70
C GLU A 84 -6.20 2.00 12.52
N ALA A 85 -5.49 1.98 11.41
CA ALA A 85 -5.83 1.14 10.26
C ALA A 85 -5.70 -0.35 10.60
N LEU A 86 -4.65 -0.75 11.36
CA LEU A 86 -4.48 -2.11 11.85
C LEU A 86 -5.64 -2.52 12.77
N LEU A 87 -6.04 -1.66 13.71
CA LEU A 87 -7.15 -1.92 14.63
C LEU A 87 -8.50 -2.13 13.92
N ARG A 88 -8.62 -1.71 12.67
CA ARG A 88 -9.79 -1.92 11.80
C ARG A 88 -9.66 -3.13 10.88
N SER A 89 -8.66 -3.98 11.09
CA SER A 89 -8.54 -5.25 10.39
C SER A 89 -9.75 -6.13 10.70
N ALA A 90 -10.32 -6.76 9.68
CA ALA A 90 -11.52 -7.55 9.80
C ALA A 90 -11.34 -9.01 9.35
N ASN A 91 -10.38 -9.27 8.45
CA ASN A 91 -10.08 -10.62 7.95
C ASN A 91 -8.56 -10.80 7.77
N PRO A 92 -7.80 -11.18 8.81
CA PRO A 92 -8.23 -11.50 10.17
C PRO A 92 -8.66 -10.26 10.96
N THR A 93 -9.45 -10.46 12.00
CA THR A 93 -9.72 -9.39 12.97
C THR A 93 -8.41 -9.01 13.69
N VAL A 94 -8.35 -7.80 14.24
CA VAL A 94 -7.17 -7.39 14.99
C VAL A 94 -6.87 -8.34 16.16
N SER A 95 -7.89 -8.87 16.81
CA SER A 95 -7.71 -9.85 17.90
C SER A 95 -7.09 -11.16 17.41
N GLU A 96 -7.53 -11.70 16.28
CA GLU A 96 -6.93 -12.89 15.67
C GLU A 96 -5.48 -12.61 15.22
N LEU A 97 -5.24 -11.42 14.65
CA LEU A 97 -3.90 -11.05 14.21
C LEU A 97 -2.91 -10.97 15.38
N ILE A 98 -3.27 -10.26 16.45
CA ILE A 98 -2.40 -10.02 17.60
C ILE A 98 -2.29 -11.25 18.51
N LEU A 99 -3.38 -11.99 18.70
CA LEU A 99 -3.42 -13.07 19.66
C LEU A 99 -3.09 -14.43 19.06
N ASP A 100 -3.33 -14.63 17.78
CA ASP A 100 -3.25 -15.97 17.16
C ASP A 100 -2.13 -16.08 16.12
N ILE A 101 -1.89 -15.03 15.33
CA ILE A 101 -0.96 -15.05 14.20
C ILE A 101 0.40 -14.45 14.57
N LEU A 102 0.42 -13.36 15.35
CA LEU A 102 1.61 -12.64 15.76
C LEU A 102 1.83 -12.72 17.27
N SER A 103 3.07 -12.63 17.70
CA SER A 103 3.41 -12.31 19.09
C SER A 103 3.81 -10.84 19.13
N VAL A 104 2.87 -9.94 19.44
CA VAL A 104 3.15 -8.51 19.56
C VAL A 104 3.75 -8.25 20.94
N ASP A 105 5.08 -8.32 21.01
CA ASP A 105 5.80 -8.20 22.28
C ASP A 105 5.98 -6.73 22.69
N TYR A 106 6.02 -5.83 21.72
CA TYR A 106 6.11 -4.40 21.97
C TYR A 106 5.28 -3.61 20.95
N HIS A 107 4.45 -2.70 21.45
CA HIS A 107 3.70 -1.74 20.65
C HIS A 107 3.37 -0.52 21.49
N GLU A 108 3.86 0.64 21.13
CA GLU A 108 3.79 1.85 21.97
C GLU A 108 2.35 2.27 22.33
N THR A 109 1.40 2.07 21.41
CA THR A 109 -0.01 2.49 21.64
C THR A 109 -0.86 1.45 22.35
N ILE A 110 -0.74 0.14 22.02
CA ILE A 110 -1.70 -0.88 22.46
C ILE A 110 -1.18 -1.81 23.55
N MET A 111 0.10 -1.74 23.93
CA MET A 111 0.63 -2.56 25.03
C MET A 111 0.16 -2.05 26.39
N ALA A 112 -0.01 -2.97 27.33
CA ALA A 112 -0.43 -2.63 28.71
C ALA A 112 0.73 -2.05 29.55
N ALA A 113 1.97 -2.44 29.27
CA ALA A 113 3.15 -1.94 29.99
C ALA A 113 3.47 -0.49 29.60
N ALA A 114 4.00 0.26 30.56
CA ALA A 114 4.41 1.66 30.36
C ALA A 114 5.74 1.99 31.03
N GLY A 115 6.40 3.08 30.61
CA GLY A 115 7.62 3.61 31.19
C GLY A 115 8.75 2.58 31.21
N HIS A 116 9.47 2.46 32.33
CA HIS A 116 10.59 1.53 32.46
C HIS A 116 10.26 0.07 32.22
N GLN A 117 9.01 -0.35 32.47
CA GLN A 117 8.58 -1.71 32.19
C GLN A 117 8.53 -1.96 30.68
N ALA A 118 7.95 -1.04 29.91
CA ALA A 118 7.92 -1.13 28.45
C ALA A 118 9.33 -1.17 27.86
N GLU A 119 10.24 -0.29 28.32
CA GLU A 119 11.63 -0.27 27.87
C GLU A 119 12.35 -1.60 28.16
N LYS A 120 12.17 -2.17 29.34
CA LYS A 120 12.74 -3.48 29.68
C LYS A 120 12.21 -4.62 28.80
N ILE A 121 10.93 -4.58 28.45
CA ILE A 121 10.33 -5.55 27.53
C ILE A 121 10.98 -5.42 26.17
N LEU A 122 11.10 -4.19 25.63
CA LEU A 122 11.75 -3.95 24.34
C LEU A 122 13.19 -4.46 24.34
N ASP A 123 14.00 -4.05 25.33
CA ASP A 123 15.42 -4.44 25.42
C ASP A 123 15.56 -5.97 25.52
N LYS A 124 14.68 -6.65 26.31
CA LYS A 124 14.63 -8.10 26.40
C LYS A 124 14.27 -8.75 25.06
N THR A 125 13.20 -8.29 24.42
CA THR A 125 12.71 -8.85 23.14
C THR A 125 13.78 -8.77 22.05
N ILE A 126 14.44 -7.61 21.88
CA ILE A 126 15.48 -7.45 20.86
C ILE A 126 16.76 -8.25 21.18
N ALA A 127 17.03 -8.56 22.45
CA ALA A 127 18.14 -9.41 22.84
C ALA A 127 17.83 -10.89 22.59
N ASP A 128 16.70 -11.37 23.09
CA ASP A 128 16.29 -12.79 23.05
C ASP A 128 15.98 -13.26 21.60
N TYR A 129 15.41 -12.38 20.79
CA TYR A 129 14.98 -12.70 19.43
C TYR A 129 15.83 -12.04 18.33
N LYS A 130 17.07 -11.65 18.61
CA LYS A 130 17.96 -11.04 17.63
C LYS A 130 18.03 -11.83 16.33
N GLY A 131 17.76 -11.17 15.20
CA GLY A 131 17.72 -11.78 13.87
C GLY A 131 16.48 -12.65 13.60
N LYS A 132 15.49 -12.67 14.50
CA LYS A 132 14.30 -13.52 14.40
C LYS A 132 12.97 -12.76 14.53
N TYR A 133 12.98 -11.50 14.99
CA TYR A 133 11.76 -10.70 15.13
C TYR A 133 11.52 -9.83 13.90
N ILE A 134 10.26 -9.52 13.67
CA ILE A 134 9.80 -8.53 12.67
C ILE A 134 9.74 -7.18 13.36
N CYS A 135 10.39 -6.16 12.80
CA CYS A 135 10.25 -4.79 13.21
C CYS A 135 9.22 -4.09 12.32
N VAL A 136 8.26 -3.38 12.90
CA VAL A 136 7.35 -2.47 12.21
C VAL A 136 7.65 -1.06 12.68
N ILE A 137 7.81 -0.16 11.74
CA ILE A 137 8.01 1.27 12.01
C ILE A 137 6.84 2.05 11.42
N GLU A 138 6.17 2.81 12.28
CA GLU A 138 5.17 3.80 11.92
C GLU A 138 5.73 5.21 12.15
N GLY A 139 5.52 6.11 11.19
CA GLY A 139 6.03 7.48 11.27
C GLY A 139 7.44 7.67 10.71
N SER A 140 7.80 8.92 10.43
CA SER A 140 9.11 9.32 9.90
C SER A 140 10.17 9.43 10.99
N ILE A 141 11.44 9.44 10.58
CA ILE A 141 12.58 9.54 11.48
C ILE A 141 13.32 10.87 11.24
N SER A 142 13.42 11.68 12.29
CA SER A 142 14.22 12.91 12.24
C SER A 142 15.71 12.59 12.15
N MET A 143 16.41 13.24 11.23
CA MET A 143 17.88 13.13 11.07
C MET A 143 18.62 14.37 11.54
N LYS A 144 17.97 15.53 11.51
CA LYS A 144 18.58 16.81 11.84
C LYS A 144 19.00 16.84 13.31
N ASP A 145 20.12 17.49 13.59
CA ASP A 145 20.67 17.70 14.94
C ASP A 145 20.84 16.37 15.72
N GLY A 146 21.19 15.27 15.01
CA GLY A 146 21.37 13.95 15.63
C GLY A 146 20.05 13.24 15.99
N GLY A 147 18.93 13.67 15.41
CA GLY A 147 17.63 13.03 15.62
C GLY A 147 16.86 13.49 16.86
N VAL A 148 17.27 14.59 17.49
CA VAL A 148 16.68 15.07 18.77
C VAL A 148 15.24 15.56 18.67
N HIS A 149 14.70 15.77 17.44
CA HIS A 149 13.35 16.26 17.23
C HIS A 149 12.23 15.22 17.42
N GLY A 150 12.58 14.00 17.80
CA GLY A 150 11.65 12.96 18.19
C GLY A 150 12.33 11.98 19.15
N SER A 151 11.64 11.64 20.24
CA SER A 151 12.19 10.75 21.27
C SER A 151 11.11 9.94 21.97
N THR A 152 11.43 8.72 22.35
CA THR A 152 10.61 7.83 23.18
C THR A 152 11.49 7.16 24.22
N GLY A 153 11.06 7.11 25.48
CA GLY A 153 11.80 6.47 26.57
C GLY A 153 13.20 7.07 26.81
N GLY A 154 13.41 8.36 26.50
CA GLY A 154 14.68 9.05 26.66
C GLY A 154 15.73 8.78 25.57
N LYS A 155 15.40 8.01 24.55
CA LYS A 155 16.25 7.77 23.37
C LYS A 155 15.68 8.51 22.16
N SER A 156 16.54 9.04 21.27
CA SER A 156 16.08 9.61 20.00
C SER A 156 15.42 8.52 19.13
N HIS A 157 14.44 8.92 18.30
CA HIS A 157 13.84 7.99 17.35
C HIS A 157 14.88 7.39 16.39
N LEU A 158 15.91 8.16 16.04
CA LEU A 158 16.99 7.69 15.19
C LEU A 158 17.81 6.58 15.86
N ASP A 159 18.21 6.75 17.12
CA ASP A 159 18.97 5.75 17.85
C ASP A 159 18.13 4.49 18.11
N ARG A 160 16.87 4.67 18.45
CA ARG A 160 15.93 3.57 18.64
C ARG A 160 15.72 2.79 17.34
N ALA A 161 15.50 3.47 16.21
CA ALA A 161 15.37 2.81 14.91
C ALA A 161 16.65 2.02 14.56
N ARG A 162 17.82 2.59 14.74
CA ARG A 162 19.12 1.91 14.51
C ARG A 162 19.28 0.67 15.38
N GLN A 163 18.94 0.78 16.66
CA GLN A 163 19.02 -0.32 17.62
C GLN A 163 18.09 -1.46 17.21
N VAL A 164 16.81 -1.15 16.95
CA VAL A 164 15.79 -2.17 16.72
C VAL A 164 15.83 -2.72 15.29
N CYS A 165 15.91 -1.87 14.27
CA CYS A 165 15.98 -2.36 12.88
C CYS A 165 17.29 -3.11 12.60
N GLY A 166 18.40 -2.72 13.22
CA GLY A 166 19.69 -3.40 13.07
C GLY A 166 19.72 -4.82 13.62
N GLY A 167 18.82 -5.15 14.55
CA GLY A 167 18.65 -6.49 15.10
C GLY A 167 17.50 -7.29 14.52
N ALA A 168 16.68 -6.69 13.68
CA ALA A 168 15.49 -7.33 13.11
C ALA A 168 15.81 -8.30 11.97
N LEU A 169 14.97 -9.29 11.78
CA LEU A 169 14.98 -10.18 10.62
C LEU A 169 14.60 -9.41 9.35
N VAL A 170 13.54 -8.61 9.47
CA VAL A 170 13.01 -7.71 8.43
C VAL A 170 12.33 -6.54 9.12
N THR A 171 12.42 -5.37 8.50
CA THR A 171 11.71 -4.15 8.93
C THR A 171 10.62 -3.83 7.93
N ILE A 172 9.40 -3.58 8.40
CA ILE A 172 8.27 -3.14 7.59
C ILE A 172 8.01 -1.67 7.94
N ALA A 173 8.21 -0.79 6.99
CA ALA A 173 7.88 0.62 7.10
C ALA A 173 6.41 0.83 6.69
N VAL A 174 5.52 0.96 7.69
CA VAL A 174 4.09 1.14 7.46
C VAL A 174 3.74 2.61 7.31
N GLY A 175 2.89 2.89 6.33
CA GLY A 175 2.51 4.25 5.98
C GLY A 175 3.57 5.01 5.18
N THR A 176 3.14 6.11 4.59
CA THR A 176 4.02 6.93 3.76
C THR A 176 5.06 7.68 4.59
N CYS A 177 4.77 7.95 5.86
CA CYS A 177 5.72 8.59 6.77
C CYS A 177 6.95 7.70 7.02
N ALA A 178 6.75 6.45 7.39
CA ALA A 178 7.85 5.50 7.59
C ALA A 178 8.54 5.11 6.28
N SER A 179 7.80 5.06 5.17
CA SER A 179 8.36 4.70 3.85
C SER A 179 9.23 5.79 3.25
N TYR A 180 8.83 7.08 3.37
CA TYR A 180 9.43 8.19 2.61
C TYR A 180 9.50 9.52 3.39
N GLY A 181 9.20 9.53 4.68
CA GLY A 181 9.17 10.74 5.49
C GLY A 181 7.80 11.42 5.59
N GLY A 182 6.90 11.19 4.62
CA GLY A 182 5.51 11.66 4.63
C GLY A 182 5.35 13.17 4.79
N ILE A 183 4.34 13.59 5.57
CA ILE A 183 4.07 15.02 5.81
C ILE A 183 5.21 15.73 6.56
N ALA A 184 5.90 15.03 7.46
CA ALA A 184 7.01 15.63 8.22
C ALA A 184 8.20 15.97 7.31
N ALA A 185 8.38 15.23 6.21
CA ALA A 185 9.42 15.48 5.20
C ALA A 185 9.01 16.51 4.14
N ALA A 186 7.76 16.94 4.10
CA ALA A 186 7.31 17.98 3.16
C ALA A 186 8.07 19.29 3.38
N VAL A 187 8.31 20.02 2.29
CA VAL A 187 9.05 21.29 2.29
C VAL A 187 8.41 22.28 3.29
N PRO A 188 9.20 22.86 4.23
CA PRO A 188 10.67 22.97 4.29
C PRO A 188 11.41 21.85 5.06
N ASN A 189 10.74 20.79 5.50
CA ASN A 189 11.30 19.67 6.27
C ASN A 189 12.17 20.14 7.46
N PRO A 190 11.60 20.77 8.47
CA PRO A 190 12.37 21.44 9.54
C PRO A 190 13.16 20.48 10.42
N THR A 191 12.72 19.21 10.53
CA THR A 191 13.36 18.18 11.38
C THR A 191 14.33 17.28 10.60
N GLY A 192 14.46 17.46 9.27
CA GLY A 192 15.18 16.52 8.42
C GLY A 192 14.56 15.12 8.47
N ALA A 193 13.24 15.05 8.41
CA ALA A 193 12.49 13.80 8.46
C ALA A 193 12.70 12.98 7.18
N VAL A 194 12.94 11.69 7.36
CA VAL A 194 13.18 10.73 6.27
C VAL A 194 12.44 9.41 6.54
N GLY A 195 12.41 8.53 5.53
CA GLY A 195 11.93 7.17 5.70
C GLY A 195 12.97 6.25 6.38
N VAL A 196 12.49 5.07 6.79
CA VAL A 196 13.31 4.08 7.52
C VAL A 196 14.54 3.66 6.73
N LYS A 197 14.39 3.41 5.42
CA LYS A 197 15.50 2.95 4.56
C LYS A 197 16.66 3.95 4.51
N GLU A 198 16.35 5.24 4.59
CA GLU A 198 17.35 6.30 4.62
C GLU A 198 17.96 6.48 6.01
N ALA A 199 17.15 6.40 7.07
CA ALA A 199 17.58 6.56 8.46
C ALA A 199 18.46 5.40 8.94
N VAL A 200 18.20 4.17 8.44
CA VAL A 200 18.89 2.94 8.84
C VAL A 200 19.45 2.22 7.60
N PRO A 201 20.49 2.73 6.97
CA PRO A 201 21.13 2.07 5.83
C PRO A 201 21.64 0.69 6.22
N GLY A 202 21.30 -0.31 5.40
CA GLY A 202 21.71 -1.71 5.65
C GLY A 202 20.63 -2.59 6.31
N ALA A 203 19.56 -2.01 6.85
CA ALA A 203 18.39 -2.81 7.25
C ALA A 203 17.62 -3.34 6.02
N THR A 204 17.09 -4.56 6.14
CA THR A 204 16.17 -5.11 5.14
C THR A 204 14.81 -4.48 5.33
N VAL A 205 14.44 -3.52 4.48
CA VAL A 205 13.20 -2.73 4.63
C VAL A 205 12.22 -3.05 3.50
N ILE A 206 10.97 -3.32 3.88
CA ILE A 206 9.81 -3.40 2.99
C ILE A 206 8.96 -2.15 3.24
N ASN A 207 8.72 -1.35 2.20
CA ASN A 207 7.87 -0.16 2.27
C ASN A 207 6.41 -0.52 1.95
N LEU A 208 5.50 -0.19 2.85
CA LEU A 208 4.05 -0.30 2.67
C LEU A 208 3.41 1.09 2.76
N PRO A 209 3.65 1.98 1.77
CA PRO A 209 3.12 3.32 1.84
C PRO A 209 1.60 3.37 1.69
N GLY A 210 1.04 4.41 2.24
CA GLY A 210 -0.37 4.77 2.30
C GLY A 210 -0.53 5.79 3.42
N CYS A 211 -1.60 6.53 3.46
CA CYS A 211 -1.89 7.45 4.55
C CYS A 211 -3.38 7.34 4.91
N PRO A 212 -3.68 6.31 5.72
CA PRO A 212 -2.84 5.27 6.33
C PRO A 212 -2.52 4.06 5.43
N VAL A 213 -1.69 3.13 5.95
CA VAL A 213 -1.43 1.83 5.32
C VAL A 213 -2.74 1.02 5.14
N ASN A 214 -2.78 0.16 4.15
CA ASN A 214 -3.85 -0.83 4.04
C ASN A 214 -3.51 -2.05 4.91
N ALA A 215 -4.34 -2.37 5.91
CA ALA A 215 -4.11 -3.46 6.85
C ALA A 215 -4.01 -4.85 6.18
N ASP A 216 -4.80 -5.07 5.10
CA ASP A 216 -4.72 -6.33 4.33
C ASP A 216 -3.36 -6.49 3.64
N ASN A 217 -2.77 -5.39 3.15
CA ASN A 217 -1.44 -5.41 2.55
C ASN A 217 -0.34 -5.72 3.59
N LEU A 218 -0.47 -5.19 4.80
CA LEU A 218 0.43 -5.52 5.91
C LEU A 218 0.35 -7.00 6.27
N THR A 219 -0.86 -7.50 6.51
CA THR A 219 -1.10 -8.93 6.81
C THR A 219 -0.58 -9.83 5.69
N ALA A 220 -0.89 -9.50 4.42
CA ALA A 220 -0.41 -10.25 3.27
C ALA A 220 1.12 -10.27 3.17
N THR A 221 1.80 -9.18 3.50
CA THR A 221 3.26 -9.09 3.51
C THR A 221 3.87 -10.00 4.57
N ILE A 222 3.33 -9.97 5.79
CA ILE A 222 3.79 -10.84 6.88
C ILE A 222 3.54 -12.31 6.53
N VAL A 223 2.33 -12.65 6.12
CA VAL A 223 1.97 -14.04 5.76
C VAL A 223 2.79 -14.53 4.58
N HIS A 224 3.07 -13.68 3.58
CA HIS A 224 3.97 -14.04 2.48
C HIS A 224 5.33 -14.50 3.01
N TYR A 225 5.90 -13.76 3.96
CA TYR A 225 7.17 -14.14 4.57
C TYR A 225 7.07 -15.48 5.32
N LEU A 226 6.01 -15.68 6.12
CA LEU A 226 5.81 -16.91 6.88
C LEU A 226 5.64 -18.15 5.99
N VAL A 227 4.95 -18.01 4.87
CA VAL A 227 4.66 -19.11 3.93
C VAL A 227 5.85 -19.45 3.05
N PHE A 228 6.61 -18.45 2.59
CA PHE A 228 7.64 -18.64 1.59
C PHE A 228 9.08 -18.52 2.12
N GLY A 229 9.26 -18.10 3.38
CA GLY A 229 10.57 -17.88 3.99
C GLY A 229 11.40 -16.76 3.33
N LYS A 230 10.76 -15.90 2.55
CA LYS A 230 11.40 -14.80 1.81
C LYS A 230 10.47 -13.60 1.67
N ILE A 231 11.06 -12.42 1.53
CA ILE A 231 10.30 -11.20 1.25
C ILE A 231 9.61 -11.29 -0.13
N PRO A 232 8.45 -10.63 -0.31
CA PRO A 232 7.80 -10.56 -1.63
C PRO A 232 8.69 -9.84 -2.64
N ALA A 233 8.40 -10.02 -3.93
CA ALA A 233 9.04 -9.23 -4.97
C ALA A 233 8.68 -7.76 -4.81
N LEU A 234 9.71 -6.89 -4.84
CA LEU A 234 9.58 -5.45 -4.60
C LEU A 234 9.80 -4.66 -5.89
N ASP A 235 9.21 -3.47 -5.96
CA ASP A 235 9.50 -2.46 -6.98
C ASP A 235 10.75 -1.63 -6.61
N GLY A 236 11.10 -0.65 -7.46
CA GLY A 236 12.25 0.24 -7.24
C GLY A 236 12.16 1.11 -5.98
N HIS A 237 10.97 1.28 -5.40
CA HIS A 237 10.72 2.00 -4.15
C HIS A 237 10.66 1.08 -2.92
N GLY A 238 10.91 -0.22 -3.09
CA GLY A 238 10.87 -1.21 -2.01
C GLY A 238 9.46 -1.63 -1.62
N ARG A 239 8.45 -1.46 -2.51
CA ARG A 239 7.05 -1.80 -2.28
C ARG A 239 6.72 -3.18 -2.87
N PRO A 240 5.93 -4.02 -2.19
CA PRO A 240 5.50 -5.31 -2.73
C PRO A 240 4.72 -5.16 -4.04
N LEU A 241 5.16 -5.85 -5.09
CA LEU A 241 4.53 -5.77 -6.42
C LEU A 241 3.07 -6.23 -6.42
N PHE A 242 2.67 -7.16 -5.53
CA PHE A 242 1.28 -7.60 -5.45
C PHE A 242 0.32 -6.47 -5.04
N ALA A 243 0.80 -5.49 -4.28
CA ALA A 243 0.00 -4.35 -3.81
C ALA A 243 0.26 -3.07 -4.61
N TYR A 244 1.49 -2.87 -5.10
CA TYR A 244 1.93 -1.61 -5.72
C TYR A 244 2.41 -1.76 -7.16
N GLY A 245 2.20 -2.92 -7.78
CA GLY A 245 2.67 -3.17 -9.16
C GLY A 245 1.78 -2.56 -10.25
N LYS A 246 0.59 -2.04 -9.93
CA LYS A 246 -0.36 -1.45 -10.88
C LYS A 246 -0.82 -0.07 -10.41
N ARG A 247 -1.07 0.81 -11.38
CA ARG A 247 -1.65 2.13 -11.08
C ARG A 247 -3.11 1.99 -10.64
N ILE A 248 -3.54 2.88 -9.75
CA ILE A 248 -4.93 2.99 -9.32
C ILE A 248 -5.87 3.15 -10.52
N HIS A 249 -5.49 3.99 -11.49
CA HIS A 249 -6.29 4.26 -12.68
C HIS A 249 -6.59 3.01 -13.51
N ASP A 250 -5.65 2.05 -13.58
CA ASP A 250 -5.78 0.87 -14.43
C ASP A 250 -6.88 -0.10 -13.96
N ASN A 251 -7.17 -0.11 -12.64
CA ASN A 251 -8.20 -0.97 -12.03
C ASN A 251 -9.36 -0.17 -11.42
N CYS A 252 -9.46 1.14 -11.69
CA CYS A 252 -10.46 2.01 -11.10
C CYS A 252 -11.87 1.67 -11.64
N GLU A 253 -12.85 1.53 -10.75
CA GLU A 253 -14.26 1.31 -11.11
C GLU A 253 -14.86 2.44 -11.96
N ARG A 254 -14.25 3.66 -11.92
CA ARG A 254 -14.65 4.81 -12.74
C ARG A 254 -13.89 4.92 -14.05
N ARG A 255 -13.05 3.94 -14.40
CA ARG A 255 -12.28 3.94 -15.65
C ARG A 255 -13.16 4.00 -16.91
N PRO A 256 -14.29 3.29 -17.00
CA PRO A 256 -15.17 3.40 -18.16
C PRO A 256 -15.69 4.83 -18.40
N HIS A 257 -15.94 5.60 -17.34
CA HIS A 257 -16.32 7.00 -17.45
C HIS A 257 -15.19 7.88 -17.97
N PHE A 258 -13.94 7.59 -17.58
CA PHE A 258 -12.77 8.28 -18.15
C PHE A 258 -12.68 8.04 -19.66
N ASP A 259 -12.78 6.79 -20.09
CA ASP A 259 -12.65 6.40 -21.49
C ASP A 259 -13.82 6.97 -22.33
N ALA A 260 -15.02 7.13 -21.73
CA ALA A 260 -16.17 7.78 -22.36
C ALA A 260 -16.16 9.32 -22.29
N GLY A 261 -15.13 9.94 -21.66
CA GLY A 261 -15.05 11.38 -21.48
C GLY A 261 -16.09 11.97 -20.52
N GLN A 262 -16.60 11.16 -19.60
CA GLN A 262 -17.58 11.54 -18.59
C GLN A 262 -16.86 11.92 -17.30
N TYR A 263 -16.85 13.19 -16.97
CA TYR A 263 -16.11 13.73 -15.82
C TYR A 263 -17.05 14.44 -14.85
N VAL A 264 -16.64 14.42 -13.58
CA VAL A 264 -17.12 15.36 -12.56
C VAL A 264 -16.46 16.72 -12.82
N GLU A 265 -17.28 17.75 -13.03
CA GLU A 265 -16.80 19.12 -13.26
C GLU A 265 -16.80 19.94 -11.96
N HIS A 266 -17.78 19.70 -11.09
CA HIS A 266 -17.95 20.39 -9.81
C HIS A 266 -18.44 19.45 -8.73
N TRP A 267 -18.09 19.73 -7.48
CA TRP A 267 -18.60 18.98 -6.33
C TRP A 267 -20.14 18.99 -6.30
N GLY A 268 -20.75 17.81 -6.24
CA GLY A 268 -22.20 17.65 -6.15
C GLY A 268 -22.96 17.85 -7.46
N ASP A 269 -22.28 17.98 -8.61
CA ASP A 269 -22.95 18.01 -9.92
C ASP A 269 -23.58 16.65 -10.29
N ASP A 270 -24.25 16.59 -11.43
CA ASP A 270 -24.85 15.35 -11.92
C ASP A 270 -23.84 14.25 -12.20
N GLY A 271 -22.67 14.63 -12.71
CA GLY A 271 -21.56 13.69 -12.93
C GLY A 271 -21.09 13.08 -11.61
N HIS A 272 -20.99 13.88 -10.54
CA HIS A 272 -20.61 13.42 -9.23
C HIS A 272 -21.63 12.43 -8.65
N ARG A 273 -22.92 12.76 -8.71
CA ARG A 273 -24.03 11.86 -8.30
C ARG A 273 -24.10 10.56 -9.08
N LYS A 274 -23.75 10.59 -10.37
CA LYS A 274 -23.70 9.43 -11.26
C LYS A 274 -22.41 8.63 -11.18
N GLY A 275 -21.44 9.05 -10.37
CA GLY A 275 -20.16 8.35 -10.19
C GLY A 275 -19.19 8.51 -11.37
N PHE A 276 -19.25 9.62 -12.13
CA PHE A 276 -18.33 9.90 -13.24
C PHE A 276 -16.87 10.05 -12.75
N CYS A 277 -15.94 10.03 -13.70
CA CYS A 277 -14.51 10.09 -13.39
C CYS A 277 -14.11 11.40 -12.71
N LEU A 278 -13.32 11.29 -11.64
CA LEU A 278 -12.85 12.42 -10.82
C LEU A 278 -11.55 13.06 -11.36
N TYR A 279 -11.12 12.73 -12.59
CA TYR A 279 -9.86 13.22 -13.13
C TYR A 279 -9.78 14.76 -13.18
N LYS A 280 -10.85 15.43 -13.62
CA LYS A 280 -10.93 16.89 -13.62
C LYS A 280 -10.95 17.52 -12.24
N MET A 281 -11.36 16.77 -11.23
CA MET A 281 -11.30 17.17 -9.82
C MET A 281 -9.92 16.97 -9.19
N GLY A 282 -8.89 16.67 -9.99
CA GLY A 282 -7.51 16.54 -9.53
C GLY A 282 -7.09 15.14 -9.09
N CYS A 283 -7.80 14.09 -9.50
CA CYS A 283 -7.45 12.71 -9.17
C CYS A 283 -6.03 12.34 -9.62
N LYS A 284 -5.19 11.85 -8.70
CA LYS A 284 -3.80 11.41 -8.93
C LYS A 284 -3.69 9.92 -9.29
N GLY A 285 -4.81 9.23 -9.45
CA GLY A 285 -4.84 7.80 -9.79
C GLY A 285 -3.97 7.40 -10.98
N PRO A 286 -3.87 8.22 -12.05
CA PRO A 286 -2.97 7.95 -13.18
C PRO A 286 -1.48 7.90 -12.85
N ALA A 287 -1.05 8.53 -11.75
CA ALA A 287 0.34 8.59 -11.32
C ALA A 287 0.61 7.81 -10.02
N THR A 288 -0.40 7.12 -9.48
CA THR A 288 -0.33 6.47 -8.16
C THR A 288 -0.40 4.96 -8.30
N PHE A 289 0.54 4.25 -7.69
CA PHE A 289 0.61 2.80 -7.66
C PHE A 289 0.09 2.25 -6.33
N HIS A 290 -1.06 1.58 -6.35
CA HIS A 290 -1.65 0.93 -5.19
C HIS A 290 -2.85 0.06 -5.60
N ASN A 291 -3.17 -0.96 -4.80
CA ASN A 291 -4.31 -1.85 -5.01
C ASN A 291 -5.62 -1.36 -4.35
N CYS A 292 -5.74 -0.07 -3.99
CA CYS A 292 -6.96 0.52 -3.40
C CYS A 292 -8.26 0.14 -4.14
N PRO A 293 -8.31 0.10 -5.50
CA PRO A 293 -9.54 -0.25 -6.20
C PRO A 293 -10.07 -1.66 -5.89
N THR A 294 -9.18 -2.59 -5.57
CA THR A 294 -9.50 -4.02 -5.35
C THR A 294 -9.54 -4.40 -3.88
N GLN A 295 -8.58 -3.92 -3.08
CA GLN A 295 -8.52 -4.25 -1.66
C GLN A 295 -9.42 -3.34 -0.82
N ARG A 296 -9.53 -2.04 -1.18
CA ARG A 296 -10.30 -1.05 -0.42
C ARG A 296 -9.87 -1.00 1.06
N TYR A 297 -10.62 -0.30 1.89
CA TYR A 297 -10.41 -0.17 3.33
C TYR A 297 -11.66 -0.61 4.09
N ASN A 298 -11.54 -0.86 5.39
CA ASN A 298 -12.65 -1.18 6.30
C ASN A 298 -13.53 -2.30 5.74
N GLU A 299 -13.01 -3.53 5.73
CA GLU A 299 -13.71 -4.71 5.21
C GLU A 299 -14.17 -4.58 3.75
N LYS A 300 -13.36 -3.93 2.92
CA LYS A 300 -13.66 -3.67 1.51
C LYS A 300 -14.87 -2.74 1.29
N THR A 301 -15.29 -2.02 2.32
CA THR A 301 -16.45 -1.14 2.26
C THR A 301 -16.23 0.02 1.30
N SER A 302 -15.09 0.71 1.39
CA SER A 302 -14.84 1.90 0.59
C SER A 302 -13.36 2.24 0.43
N TRP A 303 -13.10 3.21 -0.43
CA TRP A 303 -11.79 3.84 -0.68
C TRP A 303 -12.05 5.25 -1.23
N PRO A 304 -11.06 6.16 -1.28
CA PRO A 304 -11.32 7.57 -1.61
C PRO A 304 -12.14 7.79 -2.88
N ILE A 305 -11.78 7.16 -4.00
CA ILE A 305 -12.52 7.33 -5.27
C ILE A 305 -13.91 6.71 -5.19
N GLY A 306 -14.06 5.55 -4.55
CA GLY A 306 -15.37 4.92 -4.32
C GLY A 306 -16.31 5.83 -3.53
N SER A 307 -15.77 6.58 -2.56
CA SER A 307 -16.51 7.56 -1.75
C SER A 307 -16.73 8.91 -2.46
N GLY A 308 -16.32 9.07 -3.72
CA GLY A 308 -16.50 10.31 -4.48
C GLY A 308 -15.39 11.35 -4.30
N HIS A 309 -14.27 10.99 -3.65
CA HIS A 309 -13.11 11.87 -3.48
C HIS A 309 -11.98 11.49 -4.46
N PRO A 310 -11.32 12.44 -5.15
CA PRO A 310 -10.19 12.14 -6.03
C PRO A 310 -9.04 11.52 -5.25
N CYS A 311 -8.29 10.61 -5.87
CA CYS A 311 -7.05 10.06 -5.30
C CYS A 311 -6.05 11.18 -5.04
N ALA A 312 -5.50 11.23 -3.81
CA ALA A 312 -4.48 12.22 -3.43
C ALA A 312 -3.05 11.81 -3.79
N GLY A 313 -2.83 10.56 -4.20
CA GLY A 313 -1.48 10.04 -4.47
C GLY A 313 -0.70 9.62 -3.24
N CYS A 314 -1.38 9.28 -2.15
CA CYS A 314 -0.79 9.14 -0.82
C CYS A 314 0.25 8.02 -0.65
N SER A 315 0.35 7.07 -1.59
CA SER A 315 1.36 6.01 -1.60
C SER A 315 2.62 6.32 -2.40
N GLU A 316 2.70 7.53 -2.97
CA GLU A 316 3.87 7.92 -3.77
C GLU A 316 4.91 8.70 -2.96
N PRO A 317 6.22 8.53 -3.28
CA PRO A 317 7.28 9.29 -2.63
C PRO A 317 7.03 10.81 -2.74
N GLY A 318 7.17 11.52 -1.63
CA GLY A 318 7.03 12.97 -1.59
C GLY A 318 5.64 13.49 -2.00
N PHE A 319 4.56 12.71 -1.85
CA PHE A 319 3.24 13.09 -2.37
C PHE A 319 2.72 14.43 -1.86
N TRP A 320 3.08 14.85 -0.66
CA TRP A 320 2.69 16.15 -0.11
C TRP A 320 3.17 17.32 -0.97
N ASP A 321 4.34 17.18 -1.59
CA ASP A 321 4.93 18.19 -2.48
C ASP A 321 4.65 17.89 -3.96
N THR A 322 4.88 16.64 -4.39
CA THR A 322 4.85 16.25 -5.80
C THR A 322 3.44 16.04 -6.36
N MET A 323 2.47 15.66 -5.50
CA MET A 323 1.07 15.47 -5.89
C MET A 323 0.20 16.71 -5.63
N GLY A 324 0.77 17.79 -5.11
CA GLY A 324 0.10 19.08 -4.95
C GLY A 324 -0.13 19.83 -6.25
N PRO A 325 -1.10 20.75 -6.31
CA PRO A 325 -2.20 20.93 -5.37
C PRO A 325 -3.23 19.79 -5.44
N MET A 326 -3.85 19.47 -4.29
CA MET A 326 -4.67 18.25 -4.13
C MET A 326 -5.83 18.15 -5.14
N TYR A 327 -6.50 19.25 -5.45
CA TYR A 327 -7.67 19.28 -6.34
C TYR A 327 -7.37 19.83 -7.73
N LYS A 328 -6.12 19.84 -8.16
CA LYS A 328 -5.70 20.18 -9.52
C LYS A 328 -5.03 18.99 -10.17
N ARG A 329 -5.22 18.85 -11.48
CA ARG A 329 -4.55 17.79 -12.25
C ARG A 329 -3.03 18.00 -12.22
N LEU A 330 -2.30 16.88 -12.18
CA LEU A 330 -0.85 16.94 -12.37
C LEU A 330 -0.55 17.34 -13.82
N PRO A 331 0.40 18.27 -14.04
CA PRO A 331 0.90 18.54 -15.37
C PRO A 331 1.72 17.35 -15.89
N ASN A 332 1.76 17.18 -17.19
CA ASN A 332 2.69 16.26 -17.88
C ASN A 332 2.61 14.78 -17.50
N VAL A 333 1.46 14.29 -17.03
CA VAL A 333 1.27 12.84 -16.87
C VAL A 333 1.12 12.20 -18.25
N PRO A 334 2.02 11.30 -18.68
CA PRO A 334 1.98 10.72 -20.03
C PRO A 334 0.63 10.04 -20.32
N GLY A 335 0.01 10.36 -21.45
CA GLY A 335 -1.28 9.80 -21.86
C GLY A 335 -2.52 10.44 -21.20
N PHE A 336 -2.36 11.42 -20.32
CA PHE A 336 -3.46 12.02 -19.55
C PHE A 336 -3.64 13.53 -19.75
N GLY A 337 -2.98 14.12 -20.73
CA GLY A 337 -3.14 15.55 -21.08
C GLY A 337 -4.27 15.84 -22.06
N ILE A 338 -4.79 14.82 -22.75
CA ILE A 338 -5.79 14.97 -23.82
C ILE A 338 -7.14 14.44 -23.29
N GLU A 339 -8.08 15.36 -23.10
CA GLU A 339 -9.48 15.02 -22.72
C GLU A 339 -10.30 14.69 -23.98
N ALA A 340 -9.89 13.64 -24.70
CA ALA A 340 -10.61 13.19 -25.88
C ALA A 340 -11.16 11.77 -25.65
N THR A 341 -12.40 11.56 -26.05
CA THR A 341 -12.97 10.22 -26.10
C THR A 341 -12.39 9.44 -27.28
N ALA A 342 -12.44 8.10 -27.22
CA ALA A 342 -12.05 7.24 -28.34
C ALA A 342 -12.78 7.63 -29.63
N ASP A 343 -14.05 8.02 -29.54
CA ASP A 343 -14.87 8.49 -30.67
C ASP A 343 -14.33 9.79 -31.28
N LYS A 344 -13.91 10.76 -30.44
CA LYS A 344 -13.32 12.02 -30.92
C LYS A 344 -11.96 11.79 -31.59
N ILE A 345 -11.14 10.89 -31.04
CA ILE A 345 -9.88 10.49 -31.64
C ILE A 345 -10.12 9.78 -32.97
N GLY A 346 -11.06 8.81 -32.99
CA GLY A 346 -11.45 8.08 -34.19
C GLY A 346 -12.00 9.02 -35.28
N LEU A 347 -12.89 9.95 -34.91
CA LEU A 347 -13.43 10.94 -35.84
C LEU A 347 -12.33 11.85 -36.41
N GLY A 348 -11.38 12.27 -35.56
CA GLY A 348 -10.20 13.07 -35.99
C GLY A 348 -9.33 12.32 -36.99
N LEU A 349 -9.09 11.02 -36.78
CA LEU A 349 -8.31 10.18 -37.69
C LEU A 349 -9.04 9.98 -39.03
N VAL A 350 -10.35 9.73 -39.00
CA VAL A 350 -11.18 9.59 -40.22
C VAL A 350 -11.21 10.89 -41.00
N ALA A 351 -11.40 12.03 -40.34
CA ALA A 351 -11.38 13.34 -40.98
C ALA A 351 -10.01 13.66 -41.60
N GLY A 352 -8.92 13.36 -40.88
CA GLY A 352 -7.56 13.51 -41.37
C GLY A 352 -7.25 12.66 -42.59
N ALA A 353 -7.64 11.40 -42.59
CA ALA A 353 -7.52 10.50 -43.72
C ALA A 353 -8.33 11.00 -44.94
N GLY A 354 -9.61 11.38 -44.70
CA GLY A 354 -10.48 11.92 -45.73
C GLY A 354 -9.88 13.18 -46.40
N ALA A 355 -9.35 14.09 -45.61
CA ALA A 355 -8.67 15.28 -46.12
C ALA A 355 -7.42 14.92 -46.97
N ALA A 356 -6.61 13.95 -46.52
CA ALA A 356 -5.45 13.48 -47.27
C ALA A 356 -5.83 12.86 -48.62
N PHE A 357 -6.91 12.06 -48.66
CA PHE A 357 -7.44 11.50 -49.91
C PHE A 357 -7.99 12.57 -50.86
N ALA A 358 -8.70 13.58 -50.32
CA ALA A 358 -9.22 14.68 -51.11
C ALA A 358 -8.08 15.51 -51.77
N VAL A 359 -7.03 15.84 -50.99
CA VAL A 359 -5.84 16.55 -51.51
C VAL A 359 -5.13 15.71 -52.57
N HIS A 360 -4.95 14.40 -52.32
CA HIS A 360 -4.33 13.51 -53.29
C HIS A 360 -5.14 13.39 -54.57
N GLY A 361 -6.48 13.30 -54.50
CA GLY A 361 -7.39 13.30 -55.63
C GLY A 361 -7.29 14.60 -56.43
N ALA A 362 -7.32 15.76 -55.78
CA ALA A 362 -7.17 17.04 -56.42
C ALA A 362 -5.81 17.21 -57.18
N LEU A 363 -4.72 16.80 -56.52
CA LEU A 363 -3.38 16.82 -57.14
C LEU A 363 -3.30 15.90 -58.36
N ASN A 364 -3.93 14.74 -58.33
CA ASN A 364 -3.97 13.82 -59.48
C ASN A 364 -4.84 14.38 -60.61
N ALA A 365 -5.96 15.03 -60.34
CA ALA A 365 -6.75 15.71 -61.33
C ALA A 365 -5.98 16.82 -62.06
N LEU A 366 -5.27 17.67 -61.28
CA LEU A 366 -4.42 18.73 -61.82
C LEU A 366 -3.22 18.22 -62.65
N ARG A 367 -2.73 16.98 -62.38
CA ARG A 367 -1.71 16.33 -63.20
C ARG A 367 -2.24 15.81 -64.52
N LYS A 368 -3.45 15.28 -64.57
CA LYS A 368 -4.07 14.80 -65.82
C LYS A 368 -4.34 15.91 -66.82
N ASP A 369 -4.64 17.13 -66.34
CA ASP A 369 -4.82 18.31 -67.20
C ASP A 369 -3.51 18.84 -67.82
N LYS A 370 -2.36 18.28 -67.45
CA LYS A 370 -1.02 18.68 -67.96
C LYS A 370 -0.37 17.65 -68.91
N GLU A 371 -1.03 16.52 -69.24
CA GLU A 371 -0.53 15.65 -70.29
C GLU A 371 -0.76 16.30 -71.66
N PRO A 372 0.26 16.57 -72.45
CA PRO A 372 0.10 17.11 -73.78
C PRO A 372 -0.58 16.06 -74.68
N THR A 373 -1.67 16.47 -75.35
CA THR A 373 -2.21 15.69 -76.47
C THR A 373 -1.16 15.61 -77.55
N ASP A 374 -0.52 14.47 -77.71
CA ASP A 374 0.42 14.17 -78.83
C ASP A 374 -0.42 13.98 -80.09
N GLU A 375 -0.67 15.06 -80.82
CA GLU A 375 -1.15 15.01 -82.17
C GLU A 375 0.01 14.64 -83.12
N THR A 376 0.30 13.38 -83.23
CA THR A 376 1.09 12.89 -84.37
C THR A 376 0.22 12.92 -85.59
N LYS A 377 0.40 13.98 -86.43
CA LYS A 377 -0.11 13.98 -87.77
C LYS A 377 0.66 13.02 -88.63
N GLU A 378 -0.13 12.11 -89.23
CA GLU A 378 0.31 11.38 -90.41
C GLU A 378 0.75 12.35 -91.55
N GLY A 379 1.83 12.02 -92.23
CA GLY A 379 2.28 12.55 -93.50
C GLY A 379 3.17 11.55 -94.17
#